data_ddfbd2128a027af5d112b52abe3d6c58
#
_entry.id   ddfbd2128a027af5d112b52abe3d6c58
#
_cell.length_a   1.000
_cell.length_b   1.000
_cell.length_c   1.000
_cell.angle_alpha   90.00
_cell.angle_beta   90.00
_cell.angle_gamma   90.00
#
_symmetry.space_group_name_H-M   'P 1'
#
loop_
_entity.id
_entity.type
_entity.pdbx_description
1 polymer ?
#
loop_
_entity_poly.entity_id
_entity_poly.type
_entity_poly.pdbx_seq_one_letter_code
_entity_poly.pdbx_strand_id
1 'polypeptide(L)'
;MIRFFIEWFGNDCDLNWMDTSEITDMSGLFMYIDFYGDISKWDVSKVTDMSCMFEHSKFNNDISSWNVSNVRNMNRMFIYSKFNNNIS
;
A
#
# COMPACT_ATOMS: atom_id res chain seq x y z
N MET A 1 4.62 -11.90 -3.92
CA MET A 1 5.85 -11.22 -4.36
C MET A 1 6.32 -10.13 -3.41
N ILE A 2 5.45 -9.20 -3.00
CA ILE A 2 5.87 -8.13 -2.09
C ILE A 2 6.37 -8.68 -0.75
N ARG A 3 5.76 -9.76 -0.26
CA ARG A 3 6.19 -10.41 0.99
C ARG A 3 7.64 -10.86 0.91
N PHE A 4 8.06 -11.34 -0.25
CA PHE A 4 9.42 -11.82 -0.47
C PHE A 4 10.44 -10.71 -0.25
N PHE A 5 10.17 -9.53 -0.81
CA PHE A 5 11.06 -8.39 -0.63
C PHE A 5 11.11 -7.94 0.83
N ILE A 6 9.99 -7.94 1.50
CA ILE A 6 9.92 -7.53 2.91
C ILE A 6 10.71 -8.49 3.78
N GLU A 7 10.62 -9.79 3.52
CA GLU A 7 11.39 -10.78 4.27
C GLU A 7 12.90 -10.64 4.06
N TRP A 8 13.31 -10.26 2.84
CA TRP A 8 14.72 -10.10 2.51
C TRP A 8 15.32 -8.78 2.96
N PHE A 9 14.56 -7.68 2.84
CA PHE A 9 15.08 -6.33 3.05
C PHE A 9 14.54 -5.65 4.30
N GLY A 10 13.67 -6.32 5.03
CA GLY A 10 13.13 -5.79 6.27
C GLY A 10 11.79 -5.09 6.08
N ASN A 11 11.07 -4.94 7.20
CA ASN A 11 9.71 -4.37 7.19
C ASN A 11 9.70 -2.85 6.99
N ASP A 12 10.85 -2.20 7.07
CA ASP A 12 11.00 -0.75 6.92
C ASP A 12 11.74 -0.36 5.64
N CYS A 13 11.88 -1.28 4.70
CA CYS A 13 12.61 -1.02 3.46
C CYS A 13 11.90 0.01 2.59
N ASP A 14 12.68 0.75 1.81
CA ASP A 14 12.17 1.71 0.83
C ASP A 14 11.82 0.96 -0.44
N LEU A 15 10.55 0.99 -0.83
CA LEU A 15 10.07 0.32 -2.04
C LEU A 15 9.71 1.30 -3.15
N ASN A 16 10.09 2.57 -3.03
CA ASN A 16 9.79 3.58 -4.06
C ASN A 16 10.49 3.32 -5.40
N TRP A 17 11.50 2.44 -5.40
CA TRP A 17 12.18 2.07 -6.63
C TRP A 17 11.36 1.15 -7.54
N MET A 18 10.29 0.57 -7.02
CA MET A 18 9.45 -0.35 -7.80
C MET A 18 8.60 0.45 -8.79
N ASP A 19 8.53 -0.02 -10.03
CA ASP A 19 7.64 0.57 -11.02
C ASP A 19 6.25 -0.01 -10.86
N THR A 20 5.34 0.79 -10.31
CA THR A 20 3.96 0.39 -10.07
C THR A 20 3.00 1.03 -11.07
N SER A 21 3.52 1.75 -12.07
CA SER A 21 2.71 2.59 -12.97
C SER A 21 1.67 1.81 -13.78
N GLU A 22 1.87 0.53 -14.01
CA GLU A 22 0.95 -0.29 -14.79
C GLU A 22 0.06 -1.20 -13.93
N ILE A 23 0.18 -1.12 -12.61
CA ILE A 23 -0.59 -1.98 -11.72
C ILE A 23 -2.01 -1.43 -11.58
N THR A 24 -3.00 -2.30 -11.74
CA THR A 24 -4.41 -1.96 -11.60
C THR A 24 -5.06 -2.57 -10.35
N ASP A 25 -4.48 -3.62 -9.80
CA ASP A 25 -5.03 -4.33 -8.64
C ASP A 25 -3.97 -4.41 -7.55
N MET A 26 -4.21 -3.72 -6.44
CA MET A 26 -3.37 -3.78 -5.25
C MET A 26 -4.12 -4.36 -4.05
N SER A 27 -5.20 -5.11 -4.32
CA SER A 27 -5.99 -5.70 -3.24
C SER A 27 -5.15 -6.64 -2.39
N GLY A 28 -5.26 -6.51 -1.09
CA GLY A 28 -4.57 -7.36 -0.14
C GLY A 28 -3.05 -7.29 -0.14
N LEU A 29 -2.45 -6.28 -0.78
CA LEU A 29 -1.01 -6.26 -1.03
C LEU A 29 -0.18 -6.32 0.25
N PHE A 30 -0.58 -5.60 1.29
CA PHE A 30 0.11 -5.59 2.58
C PHE A 30 -0.75 -6.21 3.69
N MET A 31 -1.77 -6.96 3.34
CA MET A 31 -2.68 -7.57 4.31
C MET A 31 -1.92 -8.51 5.24
N TYR A 32 -2.10 -8.34 6.56
CA TYR A 32 -1.40 -9.10 7.60
C TYR A 32 0.12 -8.95 7.57
N ILE A 33 0.63 -7.92 6.91
CA ILE A 33 2.08 -7.64 6.87
C ILE A 33 2.36 -6.38 7.66
N ASP A 34 3.30 -6.45 8.59
CA ASP A 34 3.70 -5.30 9.40
C ASP A 34 4.79 -4.52 8.67
N PHE A 35 4.41 -3.91 7.55
CA PHE A 35 5.30 -3.12 6.74
C PHE A 35 5.18 -1.64 7.13
N TYR A 36 6.29 -0.97 7.38
CA TYR A 36 6.32 0.47 7.66
C TYR A 36 7.38 1.19 6.82
N GLY A 37 7.70 0.65 5.67
CA GLY A 37 8.62 1.29 4.75
C GLY A 37 7.98 2.43 3.96
N ASP A 38 8.73 2.97 3.03
CA ASP A 38 8.31 4.12 2.24
C ASP A 38 7.82 3.68 0.87
N ILE A 39 6.55 3.99 0.59
CA ILE A 39 5.90 3.78 -0.70
C ILE A 39 5.22 5.06 -1.18
N SER A 40 5.64 6.22 -0.64
CA SER A 40 5.01 7.51 -0.91
C SER A 40 5.11 7.93 -2.38
N LYS A 41 6.10 7.43 -3.11
CA LYS A 41 6.31 7.79 -4.51
C LYS A 41 5.73 6.79 -5.51
N TRP A 42 5.03 5.78 -5.04
CA TRP A 42 4.38 4.85 -5.93
C TRP A 42 3.36 5.56 -6.82
N ASP A 43 3.37 5.24 -8.10
CA ASP A 43 2.35 5.69 -9.04
C ASP A 43 1.18 4.70 -8.96
N VAL A 44 0.09 5.12 -8.34
CA VAL A 44 -1.12 4.30 -8.19
C VAL A 44 -2.25 4.83 -9.06
N SER A 45 -1.93 5.67 -10.05
CA SER A 45 -2.94 6.35 -10.86
C SER A 45 -3.81 5.41 -11.68
N LYS A 46 -3.34 4.19 -11.97
CA LYS A 46 -4.12 3.19 -12.71
C LYS A 46 -4.77 2.15 -11.81
N VAL A 47 -4.55 2.23 -10.51
CA VAL A 47 -5.12 1.25 -9.57
C VAL A 47 -6.61 1.47 -9.43
N THR A 48 -7.38 0.41 -9.58
CA THR A 48 -8.84 0.43 -9.43
C THR A 48 -9.32 -0.33 -8.20
N ASP A 49 -8.53 -1.24 -7.68
CA ASP A 49 -8.90 -2.06 -6.52
C ASP A 49 -7.80 -1.99 -5.45
N MET A 50 -8.14 -1.43 -4.29
CA MET A 50 -7.27 -1.39 -3.12
C MET A 50 -7.94 -2.06 -1.92
N SER A 51 -8.90 -2.95 -2.16
CA SER A 51 -9.60 -3.62 -1.06
C SER A 51 -8.62 -4.43 -0.22
N CYS A 52 -8.78 -4.38 1.09
CA CYS A 52 -7.96 -5.13 2.06
C CYS A 52 -6.46 -4.81 2.00
N MET A 53 -6.04 -3.74 1.32
CA MET A 53 -4.62 -3.49 1.06
C MET A 53 -3.78 -3.43 2.33
N PHE A 54 -4.30 -2.79 3.37
CA PHE A 54 -3.59 -2.64 4.65
C PHE A 54 -4.37 -3.29 5.80
N GLU A 55 -5.23 -4.24 5.51
CA GLU A 55 -6.01 -4.93 6.55
C GLU A 55 -5.05 -5.64 7.50
N HIS A 56 -5.24 -5.45 8.82
CA HIS A 56 -4.38 -6.02 9.86
C HIS A 56 -2.89 -5.67 9.67
N SER A 57 -2.59 -4.54 9.05
CA SER A 57 -1.22 -4.08 8.84
C SER A 57 -0.87 -2.98 9.84
N LYS A 58 0.40 -2.84 10.16
CA LYS A 58 0.89 -1.73 10.98
C LYS A 58 1.34 -0.53 10.16
N PHE A 59 1.11 -0.55 8.85
CA PHE A 59 1.53 0.55 7.97
C PHE A 59 0.89 1.86 8.42
N ASN A 60 1.69 2.91 8.56
CA ASN A 60 1.22 4.24 8.93
C ASN A 60 2.12 5.34 8.33
N ASN A 61 2.71 5.10 7.17
CA ASN A 61 3.53 6.11 6.52
C ASN A 61 2.71 6.95 5.56
N ASP A 62 3.34 7.98 5.00
CA ASP A 62 2.67 9.00 4.20
C ASP A 62 2.34 8.48 2.80
N ILE A 63 1.06 8.50 2.46
CA ILE A 63 0.56 8.22 1.11
C ILE A 63 -0.34 9.36 0.61
N SER A 64 -0.18 10.55 1.18
CA SER A 64 -1.04 11.69 0.86
C SER A 64 -0.87 12.19 -0.58
N SER A 65 0.27 11.89 -1.21
CA SER A 65 0.52 12.28 -2.59
C SER A 65 -0.06 11.30 -3.63
N TRP A 66 -0.60 10.17 -3.18
CA TRP A 66 -1.15 9.17 -4.10
C TRP A 66 -2.37 9.72 -4.83
N ASN A 67 -2.38 9.54 -6.16
CA ASN A 67 -3.58 9.82 -6.96
C ASN A 67 -4.46 8.59 -6.99
N VAL A 68 -5.49 8.58 -6.16
CA VAL A 68 -6.41 7.44 -6.03
C VAL A 68 -7.72 7.68 -6.77
N SER A 69 -7.73 8.61 -7.72
CA SER A 69 -8.97 9.02 -8.40
C SER A 69 -9.62 7.89 -9.20
N ASN A 70 -8.87 6.88 -9.60
CA ASN A 70 -9.41 5.74 -10.33
C ASN A 70 -9.76 4.54 -9.44
N VAL A 71 -9.53 4.64 -8.14
CA VAL A 71 -9.84 3.53 -7.23
C VAL A 71 -11.35 3.44 -7.04
N ARG A 72 -11.89 2.25 -7.30
CA ARG A 72 -13.34 1.98 -7.21
C ARG A 72 -13.70 1.15 -5.99
N ASN A 73 -12.74 0.41 -5.45
CA ASN A 73 -12.99 -0.47 -4.31
C ASN A 73 -11.92 -0.25 -3.26
N MET A 74 -12.32 0.26 -2.09
CA MET A 74 -11.44 0.43 -0.93
C MET A 74 -12.00 -0.34 0.28
N ASN A 75 -12.86 -1.33 0.05
CA ASN A 75 -13.49 -2.08 1.14
C ASN A 75 -12.41 -2.73 2.00
N ARG A 76 -12.52 -2.55 3.31
CA ARG A 76 -11.64 -3.14 4.31
C ARG A 76 -10.17 -2.73 4.17
N MET A 77 -9.89 -1.64 3.44
CA MET A 77 -8.50 -1.23 3.17
C MET A 77 -7.69 -1.02 4.46
N PHE A 78 -8.30 -0.43 5.48
CA PHE A 78 -7.61 -0.12 6.74
C PHE A 78 -8.23 -0.82 7.96
N ILE A 79 -9.04 -1.84 7.77
CA ILE A 79 -9.70 -2.50 8.89
C ILE A 79 -8.67 -3.19 9.77
N TYR A 80 -8.79 -3.00 11.09
CA TYR A 80 -7.81 -3.50 12.08
C TYR A 80 -6.38 -3.04 11.80
N SER A 81 -6.25 -1.89 11.16
CA SER A 81 -4.97 -1.31 10.76
C SER A 81 -4.55 -0.22 11.76
N LYS A 82 -3.26 0.08 11.79
CA LYS A 82 -2.73 1.20 12.60
C LYS A 82 -2.66 2.50 11.79
N PHE A 83 -3.13 2.50 10.55
CA PHE A 83 -3.03 3.68 9.69
C PHE A 83 -3.80 4.86 10.28
N ASN A 84 -3.14 6.01 10.36
CA ASN A 84 -3.71 7.23 10.92
C ASN A 84 -3.17 8.47 10.20
N ASN A 85 -2.83 8.35 8.94
CA ASN A 85 -2.40 9.46 8.10
C ASN A 85 -3.49 9.82 7.09
N ASN A 86 -3.30 10.95 6.39
CA ASN A 86 -4.24 11.39 5.38
C ASN A 86 -4.12 10.56 4.10
N ILE A 87 -5.24 10.37 3.43
CA ILE A 87 -5.29 9.83 2.09
C ILE A 87 -6.05 10.81 1.22
N SER A 88 -5.51 11.16 0.05
CA SER A 88 -6.14 12.15 -0.80
C SER A 88 -6.78 11.56 -2.05
#